data_ffb536f6315c79a6c9bae4001fc8d521
#
_entry.id   ffb536f6315c79a6c9bae4001fc8d521
#
_cell.length_a   1.000
_cell.length_b   1.000
_cell.length_c   1.000
_cell.angle_alpha   90.00
_cell.angle_beta   90.00
_cell.angle_gamma   90.00
#
_symmetry.space_group_name_H-M   'P 1'
#
loop_
_entity.id
_entity.type
_entity.pdbx_description
1 polymer ?
#
loop_
_entity_poly.entity_id
_entity_poly.type
_entity_poly.pdbx_seq_one_letter_code
_entity_poly.pdbx_strand_id
1 'polypeptide(L)'
;MKTAVVLFNLGGPDKQESVRPFLFNLFNDPNIFKLPNPFRFLLAKLISTLRTKEATEIYSEIGGKSPILDITNDQAAALEGTLATQGISSKVFVCMRYWHPVSYTHLTLPTNREV
;
A
#
# COMPACT_ATOMS: atom_id res chain seq x y z
N MET A 1 -4.61 17.57 22.97
CA MET A 1 -3.53 16.71 22.41
C MET A 1 -4.00 16.13 21.10
N LYS A 2 -3.14 16.18 20.07
CA LYS A 2 -3.44 15.53 18.81
C LYS A 2 -2.93 14.10 18.78
N THR A 3 -3.72 13.22 18.20
CA THR A 3 -3.37 11.81 18.04
C THR A 3 -3.11 11.53 16.57
N ALA A 4 -2.03 10.84 16.27
CA ALA A 4 -1.75 10.34 14.94
C ALA A 4 -2.13 8.85 14.88
N VAL A 5 -2.92 8.50 13.89
CA VAL A 5 -3.33 7.10 13.65
C VAL A 5 -2.83 6.70 12.28
N VAL A 6 -2.21 5.54 12.19
CA VAL A 6 -1.70 5.02 10.92
C VAL A 6 -2.45 3.74 10.57
N LEU A 7 -3.13 3.74 9.43
CA LEU A 7 -3.78 2.55 8.90
C LEU A 7 -2.83 1.88 7.89
N PHE A 8 -2.48 0.64 8.17
CA PHE A 8 -1.63 -0.15 7.27
C PHE A 8 -2.47 -1.13 6.47
N ASN A 9 -2.08 -1.31 5.22
CA ASN A 9 -2.64 -2.35 4.37
C ASN A 9 -1.58 -2.80 3.36
N LEU A 10 -1.87 -3.86 2.64
CA LEU A 10 -0.92 -4.38 1.64
C LEU A 10 -0.76 -3.45 0.46
N GLY A 11 -1.83 -2.81 0.03
CA GLY A 11 -1.84 -1.97 -1.13
C GLY A 11 -2.26 -2.69 -2.39
N GLY A 12 -2.34 -1.95 -3.47
CA GLY A 12 -2.65 -2.47 -4.79
C GLY A 12 -2.29 -1.46 -5.87
N PRO A 13 -2.25 -1.86 -7.14
CA PRO A 13 -1.90 -0.95 -8.21
C PRO A 13 -2.95 0.15 -8.35
N ASP A 14 -2.48 1.39 -8.51
CA ASP A 14 -3.35 2.56 -8.65
C ASP A 14 -3.70 2.88 -10.12
N LYS A 15 -3.08 2.20 -11.06
CA LYS A 15 -3.34 2.28 -12.50
C LYS A 15 -2.74 1.07 -13.19
N GLN A 16 -3.05 0.89 -14.48
CA GLN A 16 -2.58 -0.30 -15.19
C GLN A 16 -1.06 -0.39 -15.28
N GLU A 17 -0.39 0.74 -15.45
CA GLU A 17 1.07 0.78 -15.52
C GLU A 17 1.73 0.43 -14.19
N SER A 18 0.99 0.48 -13.11
CA SER A 18 1.49 0.16 -11.76
C SER A 18 1.44 -1.32 -11.44
N VAL A 19 0.75 -2.13 -12.24
CA VAL A 19 0.55 -3.56 -11.93
C VAL A 19 1.89 -4.30 -11.85
N ARG A 20 2.76 -4.13 -12.83
CA ARG A 20 4.04 -4.82 -12.84
C ARG A 20 4.95 -4.42 -11.68
N PRO A 21 5.17 -3.11 -11.41
CA PRO A 21 5.96 -2.70 -10.26
C PRO A 21 5.36 -3.15 -8.93
N PHE A 22 4.03 -3.13 -8.80
CA PHE A 22 3.37 -3.61 -7.60
C PHE A 22 3.64 -5.11 -7.39
N LEU A 23 3.48 -5.92 -8.41
CA LEU A 23 3.75 -7.36 -8.34
C LEU A 23 5.22 -7.63 -8.00
N PHE A 24 6.13 -6.85 -8.57
CA PHE A 24 7.55 -6.98 -8.24
C PHE A 24 7.80 -6.69 -6.77
N ASN A 25 7.24 -5.61 -6.24
CA ASN A 25 7.40 -5.26 -4.83
C ASN A 25 6.84 -6.37 -3.92
N LEU A 26 5.69 -6.90 -4.28
CA LEU A 26 5.06 -7.97 -3.51
C LEU A 26 5.94 -9.22 -3.49
N PHE A 27 6.41 -9.67 -4.64
CA PHE A 27 7.20 -10.90 -4.73
C PHE A 27 8.64 -10.75 -4.27
N ASN A 28 9.16 -9.53 -4.20
CA ASN A 28 10.50 -9.28 -3.69
C ASN A 28 10.54 -9.17 -2.15
N ASP A 29 9.43 -9.38 -1.48
CA ASP A 29 9.38 -9.35 -0.03
C ASP A 29 9.91 -10.66 0.55
N PRO A 30 10.90 -10.62 1.47
CA PRO A 30 11.45 -11.84 2.08
C PRO A 30 10.43 -12.62 2.92
N ASN A 31 9.31 -11.99 3.31
CA ASN A 31 8.24 -12.69 4.01
C ASN A 31 7.34 -13.49 3.06
N ILE A 32 7.37 -13.17 1.77
CA ILE A 32 6.62 -13.89 0.73
C ILE A 32 7.49 -15.00 0.14
N PHE A 33 8.70 -14.63 -0.32
CA PHE A 33 9.68 -15.58 -0.82
C PHE A 33 10.89 -15.59 0.09
N LYS A 34 11.10 -16.68 0.81
CA LYS A 34 12.20 -16.82 1.76
C LYS A 34 13.48 -17.28 1.05
N LEU A 35 13.89 -16.49 0.06
CA LEU A 35 15.12 -16.73 -0.69
C LEU A 35 16.09 -15.58 -0.48
N PRO A 36 17.41 -15.86 -0.41
CA PRO A 36 18.40 -14.78 -0.31
C PRO A 36 18.51 -14.01 -1.63
N ASN A 37 18.92 -12.74 -1.55
CA ASN A 37 19.32 -12.00 -2.72
C ASN A 37 20.63 -12.60 -3.28
N PRO A 38 20.84 -12.61 -4.58
CA PRO A 38 19.99 -12.02 -5.64
C PRO A 38 18.87 -12.94 -6.15
N PHE A 39 18.75 -14.14 -5.63
CA PHE A 39 17.77 -15.12 -6.13
C PHE A 39 16.33 -14.61 -5.98
N ARG A 40 16.02 -14.01 -4.84
CA ARG A 40 14.69 -13.43 -4.61
C ARG A 40 14.38 -12.32 -5.62
N PHE A 41 15.33 -11.45 -5.89
CA PHE A 41 15.19 -10.36 -6.85
C PHE A 41 14.91 -10.90 -8.26
N LEU A 42 15.70 -11.86 -8.70
CA LEU A 42 15.54 -12.46 -10.04
C LEU A 42 14.20 -13.17 -10.18
N LEU A 43 13.82 -13.93 -9.17
CA LEU A 43 12.56 -14.65 -9.17
C LEU A 43 11.37 -13.69 -9.15
N ALA A 44 11.43 -12.64 -8.33
CA ALA A 44 10.38 -11.62 -8.26
C ALA A 44 10.22 -10.92 -9.62
N LYS A 45 11.32 -10.60 -10.26
CA LYS A 45 11.29 -9.96 -11.59
C LYS A 45 10.67 -10.87 -12.63
N LEU A 46 11.03 -12.14 -12.62
CA LEU A 46 10.49 -13.13 -13.56
C LEU A 46 8.98 -13.30 -13.35
N ILE A 47 8.55 -13.57 -12.13
CA ILE A 47 7.15 -13.82 -11.83
C ILE A 47 6.30 -12.59 -12.10
N SER A 48 6.75 -11.39 -11.69
CA SER A 48 6.01 -10.17 -11.95
C SER A 48 5.85 -9.92 -13.45
N THR A 49 6.88 -10.20 -14.24
CA THR A 49 6.81 -10.07 -15.70
C THR A 49 5.81 -11.06 -16.31
N LEU A 50 5.84 -12.31 -15.86
CA LEU A 50 4.94 -13.34 -16.39
C LEU A 50 3.49 -13.12 -16.02
N ARG A 51 3.24 -12.56 -14.84
CA ARG A 51 1.89 -12.38 -14.32
C ARG A 51 1.27 -11.03 -14.63
N THR A 52 2.04 -10.09 -15.15
CA THR A 52 1.54 -8.73 -15.41
C THR A 52 0.35 -8.73 -16.35
N LYS A 53 0.40 -9.49 -17.42
CA LYS A 53 -0.68 -9.53 -18.41
C LYS A 53 -1.98 -10.00 -17.79
N GLU A 54 -1.93 -11.13 -17.09
CA GLU A 54 -3.11 -11.70 -16.44
C GLU A 54 -3.67 -10.76 -15.37
N ALA A 55 -2.80 -10.22 -14.53
CA ALA A 55 -3.21 -9.30 -13.47
C ALA A 55 -3.80 -8.02 -14.06
N THR A 56 -3.22 -7.48 -15.12
CA THR A 56 -3.74 -6.29 -15.79
C THR A 56 -5.14 -6.54 -16.34
N GLU A 57 -5.39 -7.70 -16.92
CA GLU A 57 -6.72 -8.07 -17.42
C GLU A 57 -7.73 -8.14 -16.28
N ILE A 58 -7.37 -8.74 -15.15
CA ILE A 58 -8.24 -8.83 -13.98
C ILE A 58 -8.57 -7.44 -13.45
N TYR A 59 -7.57 -6.58 -13.28
CA TYR A 59 -7.79 -5.22 -12.79
C TYR A 59 -8.58 -4.36 -13.77
N SER A 60 -8.49 -4.61 -15.08
CA SER A 60 -9.27 -3.87 -16.07
C SER A 60 -10.77 -4.07 -15.88
N GLU A 61 -11.19 -5.21 -15.33
CA GLU A 61 -12.60 -5.50 -15.06
C GLU A 61 -13.16 -4.65 -13.90
N ILE A 62 -12.30 -4.07 -13.07
CA ILE A 62 -12.70 -3.24 -11.94
C ILE A 62 -12.19 -1.80 -12.06
N GLY A 63 -12.00 -1.33 -13.30
CA GLY A 63 -11.61 0.04 -13.57
C GLY A 63 -10.12 0.28 -13.73
N GLY A 64 -9.32 -0.76 -13.90
CA GLY A 64 -7.89 -0.63 -14.18
C GLY A 64 -7.01 -0.40 -12.95
N LYS A 65 -7.57 -0.44 -11.76
CA LYS A 65 -6.84 -0.24 -10.50
C LYS A 65 -7.49 -1.02 -9.37
N SER A 66 -6.72 -1.23 -8.31
CA SER A 66 -7.26 -1.77 -7.07
C SER A 66 -8.07 -0.70 -6.34
N PRO A 67 -9.26 -1.03 -5.79
CA PRO A 67 -10.01 -0.07 -4.98
C PRO A 67 -9.48 0.09 -3.56
N ILE A 68 -8.43 -0.62 -3.19
CA ILE A 68 -7.96 -0.70 -1.80
C ILE A 68 -7.58 0.67 -1.23
N LEU A 69 -6.94 1.53 -2.02
CA LEU A 69 -6.54 2.86 -1.55
C LEU A 69 -7.76 3.74 -1.29
N ASP A 70 -8.72 3.77 -2.21
CA ASP A 70 -9.93 4.57 -2.06
C ASP A 70 -10.73 4.10 -0.85
N ILE A 71 -10.91 2.79 -0.69
CA ILE A 71 -11.61 2.21 0.44
C ILE A 71 -10.89 2.54 1.74
N THR A 72 -9.56 2.42 1.78
CA THR A 72 -8.78 2.72 2.98
C THR A 72 -8.84 4.20 3.33
N ASN A 73 -8.82 5.09 2.33
CA ASN A 73 -8.99 6.53 2.57
C ASN A 73 -10.37 6.84 3.15
N ASP A 74 -11.42 6.17 2.67
CA ASP A 74 -12.76 6.33 3.23
C ASP A 74 -12.83 5.86 4.68
N GLN A 75 -12.16 4.75 4.98
CA GLN A 75 -12.06 4.26 6.35
C GLN A 75 -11.30 5.24 7.25
N ALA A 76 -10.25 5.84 6.73
CA ALA A 76 -9.47 6.84 7.48
C ALA A 76 -10.31 8.06 7.82
N ALA A 77 -11.07 8.58 6.86
CA ALA A 77 -11.95 9.72 7.08
C ALA A 77 -13.05 9.39 8.09
N ALA A 78 -13.65 8.21 7.99
CA ALA A 78 -14.67 7.77 8.93
C ALA A 78 -14.12 7.63 10.34
N LEU A 79 -12.92 7.11 10.48
CA LEU A 79 -12.27 6.96 11.78
C LEU A 79 -11.96 8.31 12.41
N GLU A 80 -11.43 9.27 11.65
CA GLU A 80 -11.21 10.62 12.15
C GLU A 80 -12.51 11.24 12.67
N GLY A 81 -13.60 11.10 11.92
CA GLY A 81 -14.90 11.61 12.31
C GLY A 81 -15.43 10.96 13.58
N THR A 82 -15.30 9.64 13.70
CA THR A 82 -15.73 8.91 14.89
C THR A 82 -14.92 9.31 16.11
N LEU A 83 -13.61 9.45 15.98
CA LEU A 83 -12.76 9.88 17.09
C LEU A 83 -13.09 11.31 17.50
N ALA A 84 -13.39 12.19 16.56
CA ALA A 84 -13.78 13.57 16.87
C ALA A 84 -15.08 13.63 17.70
N THR A 85 -16.05 12.75 17.41
CA THR A 85 -17.29 12.69 18.19
C THR A 85 -17.04 12.25 19.63
N GLN A 86 -15.93 11.63 19.92
CA GLN A 86 -15.53 11.20 21.26
C GLN A 86 -14.55 12.18 21.91
N GLY A 87 -14.37 13.35 21.31
CA GLY A 87 -13.50 14.39 21.85
C GLY A 87 -12.02 14.17 21.55
N ILE A 88 -11.69 13.27 20.61
CA ILE A 88 -10.30 12.98 20.26
C ILE A 88 -9.97 13.66 18.94
N SER A 89 -9.05 14.63 18.99
CA SER A 89 -8.50 15.25 17.78
C SER A 89 -7.44 14.33 17.20
N SER A 90 -7.67 13.86 15.97
CA SER A 90 -6.76 12.92 15.33
C SER A 90 -6.53 13.25 13.88
N LYS A 91 -5.40 12.79 13.36
CA LYS A 91 -5.09 12.74 11.95
C LYS A 91 -4.81 11.28 11.59
N VAL A 92 -5.53 10.76 10.61
CA VAL A 92 -5.38 9.37 10.20
C VAL A 92 -4.60 9.35 8.89
N PHE A 93 -3.48 8.62 8.91
CA PHE A 93 -2.60 8.44 7.77
C PHE A 93 -2.80 7.04 7.21
N VAL A 94 -2.71 6.92 5.89
CA VAL A 94 -2.78 5.64 5.20
C VAL A 94 -1.40 5.25 4.69
N CYS A 95 -0.96 4.05 5.03
CA CYS A 95 0.33 3.52 4.59
C CYS A 95 0.13 2.16 3.95
N MET A 96 0.71 1.97 2.78
CA MET A 96 0.66 0.70 2.06
C MET A 96 2.04 0.04 2.06
N ARG A 97 2.07 -1.29 2.15
CA ARG A 97 3.34 -2.01 2.23
C ARG A 97 4.02 -2.13 0.87
N TYR A 98 3.27 -2.43 -0.17
CA TYR A 98 3.84 -2.80 -1.47
C TYR A 98 3.62 -1.77 -2.56
N TRP A 99 2.88 -0.71 -2.28
CA TRP A 99 2.63 0.36 -3.24
C TRP A 99 2.39 1.67 -2.50
N HIS A 100 2.07 2.72 -3.26
CA HIS A 100 1.86 4.04 -2.68
C HIS A 100 0.51 4.14 -1.96
N PRO A 101 0.42 4.92 -0.91
CA PRO A 101 1.54 5.55 -0.19
C PRO A 101 2.27 4.54 0.68
N VAL A 102 3.61 4.58 0.63
CA VAL A 102 4.44 3.67 1.42
C VAL A 102 4.70 4.24 2.81
N SER A 103 4.90 3.35 3.78
CA SER A 103 4.99 3.74 5.18
C SER A 103 6.13 4.72 5.46
N TYR A 104 7.32 4.50 4.89
CA TYR A 104 8.44 5.38 5.17
C TYR A 104 8.22 6.79 4.62
N THR A 105 7.49 6.95 3.52
CA THR A 105 7.16 8.25 2.96
C THR A 105 6.29 9.05 3.91
N HIS A 106 5.28 8.43 4.50
CA HIS A 106 4.38 9.10 5.42
C HIS A 106 5.00 9.34 6.77
N LEU A 107 5.72 8.37 7.31
CA LEU A 107 6.22 8.41 8.68
C LEU A 107 7.47 9.26 8.84
N THR A 108 8.18 9.55 7.76
CA THR A 108 9.38 10.39 7.81
C THR A 108 9.13 11.86 7.49
N LEU A 109 7.97 12.21 6.99
CA LEU A 109 7.60 13.59 6.68
C LEU A 109 6.89 14.22 7.85
N PRO A 110 7.02 15.50 7.82
CA PRO A 110 8.14 16.30 8.29
C PRO A 110 8.23 16.21 9.77
N THR A 111 7.34 15.47 10.35
CA THR A 111 7.16 15.31 11.77
C THR A 111 7.43 13.89 12.19
N ASN A 112 8.33 13.26 11.52
CA ASN A 112 8.72 11.87 11.81
C ASN A 112 9.02 11.64 13.29
N ARG A 113 9.42 12.67 13.99
CA ARG A 113 9.66 12.60 15.44
C ARG A 113 8.42 12.33 16.25
N GLU A 114 7.24 12.44 15.67
CA GLU A 114 5.98 12.28 16.37
C GLU A 114 5.34 10.93 16.16
N VAL A 115 6.04 10.09 15.46
CA VAL A 115 5.49 8.80 15.09
C VAL A 115 6.24 7.71 15.79
#